data_fa14d9ab909c1922f4909e64cd5f10bb
#
_entry.id   fa14d9ab909c1922f4909e64cd5f10bb
#
_cell.length_a   1.000
_cell.length_b   1.000
_cell.length_c   1.000
_cell.angle_alpha   90.00
_cell.angle_beta   90.00
_cell.angle_gamma   90.00
#
_symmetry.space_group_name_H-M   'P 1'
#
loop_
_entity.id
_entity.type
_entity.pdbx_description
1 polymer ?
#
loop_
_entity_poly.entity_id
_entity_poly.type
_entity_poly.pdbx_seq_one_letter_code
_entity_poly.pdbx_strand_id
1 'polypeptide(L)'
;MRTSRVEFSPINEVSKAILLLASTPKECCVFHPFNIHTQFLGDVLEVLKSVTGGIDFVEMEQFEEVMEKAKSDPTKAKILSSLLAYQDMAHGQKTSDVNRDNSYTTQVLFRLGFNWSATSWDYIERMLHAICGLGFFDI
;
A
#
# COMPACT_ATOMS: atom_id res chain seq x y z
N MET A 1 9.90 -11.17 2.01
CA MET A 1 8.93 -10.21 1.44
C MET A 1 7.45 -10.64 1.52
N ARG A 2 7.12 -11.92 1.35
CA ARG A 2 5.71 -12.40 1.38
C ARG A 2 4.99 -12.23 2.73
N THR A 3 5.70 -12.08 3.83
CA THR A 3 5.14 -11.94 5.18
C THR A 3 4.86 -10.49 5.61
N SER A 4 5.30 -9.51 4.82
CA SER A 4 5.04 -8.10 5.09
C SER A 4 3.55 -7.81 4.97
N ARG A 5 3.02 -7.01 5.91
CA ARG A 5 1.64 -6.55 5.88
C ARG A 5 1.55 -5.18 5.24
N VAL A 6 0.52 -5.00 4.44
CA VAL A 6 0.17 -3.72 3.81
C VAL A 6 -1.23 -3.33 4.23
N GLU A 7 -1.45 -2.05 4.36
CA GLU A 7 -2.74 -1.45 4.71
C GLU A 7 -3.25 -0.65 3.53
N PHE A 8 -4.53 -0.78 3.26
CA PHE A 8 -5.24 0.04 2.28
C PHE A 8 -6.30 0.85 3.00
N SER A 9 -6.16 2.17 2.96
CA SER A 9 -7.13 3.10 3.53
C SER A 9 -7.89 3.78 2.39
N PRO A 10 -9.11 3.32 2.02
CA PRO A 10 -9.87 3.94 0.96
C PRO A 10 -10.11 5.42 1.22
N ILE A 11 -9.81 6.29 0.26
CA ILE A 11 -9.84 7.74 0.46
C ILE A 11 -11.22 8.28 0.87
N ASN A 12 -12.28 7.69 0.36
CA ASN A 12 -13.65 8.02 0.73
C ASN A 12 -13.95 7.70 2.21
N GLU A 13 -13.40 6.60 2.73
CA GLU A 13 -13.52 6.23 4.15
C GLU A 13 -12.65 7.11 5.03
N VAL A 14 -11.42 7.38 4.62
CA VAL A 14 -10.53 8.32 5.33
C VAL A 14 -11.18 9.70 5.43
N SER A 15 -11.73 10.21 4.33
CA SER A 15 -12.42 11.50 4.32
C SER A 15 -13.62 11.52 5.26
N LYS A 16 -14.43 10.46 5.28
CA LYS A 16 -15.56 10.30 6.20
C LYS A 16 -15.09 10.24 7.65
N ALA A 17 -14.04 9.46 7.93
CA ALA A 17 -13.45 9.36 9.26
C ALA A 17 -12.97 10.73 9.78
N ILE A 18 -12.25 11.50 8.93
CA ILE A 18 -11.79 12.84 9.28
C ILE A 18 -12.96 13.77 9.61
N LEU A 19 -14.01 13.78 8.80
CA LEU A 19 -15.20 14.62 9.05
C LEU A 19 -15.90 14.25 10.36
N LEU A 20 -16.01 12.97 10.68
CA LEU A 20 -16.58 12.51 11.94
C LEU A 20 -15.70 12.91 13.13
N LEU A 21 -14.38 12.74 13.02
CA LEU A 21 -13.45 13.10 14.08
C LEU A 21 -13.39 14.61 14.30
N ALA A 22 -13.60 15.42 13.27
CA ALA A 22 -13.66 16.88 13.39
C ALA A 22 -14.86 17.37 14.25
N SER A 23 -15.86 16.51 14.48
CA SER A 23 -17.00 16.80 15.37
C SER A 23 -16.73 16.50 16.84
N THR A 24 -15.57 15.92 17.16
CA THR A 24 -15.20 15.60 18.55
C THR A 24 -14.79 16.86 19.33
N PRO A 25 -14.84 16.82 20.68
CA PRO A 25 -14.38 17.93 21.51
C PRO A 25 -12.89 18.28 21.23
N LYS A 26 -12.54 19.55 21.39
CA LYS A 26 -11.19 20.08 21.11
C LYS A 26 -10.09 19.47 22.00
N GLU A 27 -10.47 18.87 23.11
CA GLU A 27 -9.57 18.15 24.02
C GLU A 27 -9.01 16.86 23.42
N CYS A 28 -9.73 16.30 22.42
CA CYS A 28 -9.30 15.15 21.64
C CYS A 28 -8.50 15.66 20.43
N CYS A 29 -7.20 15.85 20.57
CA CYS A 29 -6.43 16.64 19.61
C CYS A 29 -5.60 15.84 18.60
N VAL A 30 -5.42 14.53 18.79
CA VAL A 30 -4.58 13.71 17.89
C VAL A 30 -5.30 12.42 17.52
N PHE A 31 -5.49 12.22 16.22
CA PHE A 31 -6.09 11.02 15.66
C PHE A 31 -5.22 10.47 14.53
N HIS A 32 -5.20 9.16 14.40
CA HIS A 32 -4.51 8.43 13.33
C HIS A 32 -5.54 7.64 12.50
N PRO A 33 -6.26 8.30 11.55
CA PRO A 33 -7.32 7.68 10.78
C PRO A 33 -6.74 6.84 9.62
N PHE A 34 -6.48 5.58 9.89
CA PHE A 34 -6.13 4.59 8.88
C PHE A 34 -6.87 3.27 9.15
N ASN A 35 -7.02 2.46 8.11
CA ASN A 35 -7.75 1.20 8.18
C ASN A 35 -7.05 0.21 9.12
N ILE A 36 -7.83 -0.48 9.93
CA ILE A 36 -7.34 -1.54 10.83
C ILE A 36 -7.12 -2.88 10.12
N HIS A 37 -7.70 -3.04 8.93
CA HIS A 37 -7.58 -4.26 8.16
C HIS A 37 -6.31 -4.24 7.31
N THR A 38 -5.48 -5.26 7.46
CA THR A 38 -4.23 -5.42 6.71
C THR A 38 -4.28 -6.67 5.85
N GLN A 39 -3.57 -6.64 4.73
CA GLN A 39 -3.38 -7.78 3.83
C GLN A 39 -1.91 -8.20 3.84
N PHE A 40 -1.63 -9.43 3.49
CA PHE A 40 -0.26 -9.83 3.21
C PHE A 40 0.16 -9.31 1.83
N LEU A 41 1.34 -8.72 1.75
CA LEU A 41 1.88 -8.22 0.48
C LEU A 41 1.93 -9.33 -0.59
N GLY A 42 2.26 -10.57 -0.18
CA GLY A 42 2.25 -11.71 -1.07
C GLY A 42 0.90 -11.93 -1.75
N ASP A 43 -0.20 -11.84 -0.98
CA ASP A 43 -1.54 -12.03 -1.51
C ASP A 43 -1.92 -10.91 -2.49
N VAL A 44 -1.55 -9.67 -2.18
CA VAL A 44 -1.75 -8.52 -3.08
C VAL A 44 -1.01 -8.71 -4.40
N LEU A 45 0.22 -9.20 -4.35
CA LEU A 45 1.02 -9.48 -5.54
C LEU A 45 0.47 -10.63 -6.38
N GLU A 46 -0.12 -11.65 -5.76
CA GLU A 46 -0.80 -12.73 -6.49
C GLU A 46 -2.05 -12.20 -7.22
N VAL A 47 -2.84 -11.31 -6.59
CA VAL A 47 -3.96 -10.65 -7.29
C VAL A 47 -3.44 -9.80 -8.44
N LEU A 48 -2.40 -9.02 -8.22
CA LEU A 48 -1.79 -8.20 -9.27
C LEU A 48 -1.33 -9.06 -10.45
N LYS A 49 -0.67 -10.20 -10.18
CA LYS A 49 -0.27 -11.15 -11.21
C LYS A 49 -1.47 -11.70 -11.99
N SER A 50 -2.57 -12.03 -11.30
CA SER A 50 -3.76 -12.57 -11.97
C SER A 50 -4.45 -11.54 -12.85
N VAL A 51 -4.44 -10.27 -12.46
CA VAL A 51 -5.09 -9.17 -13.21
C VAL A 51 -4.24 -8.71 -14.39
N THR A 52 -2.93 -8.63 -14.22
CA THR A 52 -2.02 -8.07 -15.25
C THR A 52 -1.45 -9.13 -16.19
N GLY A 53 -1.29 -10.36 -15.70
CA GLY A 53 -0.65 -11.46 -16.46
C GLY A 53 0.84 -11.27 -16.76
N GLY A 54 1.39 -10.10 -16.41
CA GLY A 54 2.75 -9.68 -16.80
C GLY A 54 3.79 -9.66 -15.67
N ILE A 55 3.45 -10.17 -14.48
CA ILE A 55 4.36 -10.12 -13.32
C ILE A 55 4.83 -11.52 -12.98
N ASP A 56 6.15 -11.69 -12.92
CA ASP A 56 6.78 -12.91 -12.44
C ASP A 56 7.47 -12.67 -11.10
N PHE A 57 7.35 -13.65 -10.21
CA PHE A 57 8.14 -13.70 -8.99
C PHE A 57 9.47 -14.35 -9.29
N VAL A 58 10.54 -13.63 -9.04
CA VAL A 58 11.91 -14.09 -9.26
C VAL A 58 12.68 -14.08 -7.94
N GLU A 59 13.73 -14.89 -7.87
CA GLU A 59 14.65 -14.85 -6.75
C GLU A 59 15.53 -13.58 -6.80
N MET A 60 16.14 -13.23 -5.67
CA MET A 60 16.86 -11.95 -5.54
C MET A 60 18.00 -11.84 -6.55
N GLU A 61 18.72 -12.92 -6.78
CA GLU A 61 19.84 -12.96 -7.74
C GLU A 61 19.37 -12.64 -9.16
N GLN A 62 18.26 -13.20 -9.58
CA GLN A 62 17.66 -12.94 -10.90
C GLN A 62 17.16 -11.50 -11.00
N PHE A 63 16.59 -10.96 -9.90
CA PHE A 63 16.17 -9.57 -9.85
C PHE A 63 17.36 -8.62 -10.01
N GLU A 64 18.47 -8.87 -9.32
CA GLU A 64 19.70 -8.09 -9.42
C GLU A 64 20.27 -8.10 -10.86
N GLU A 65 20.29 -9.26 -11.53
CA GLU A 65 20.72 -9.36 -12.93
C GLU A 65 19.85 -8.52 -13.87
N VAL A 66 18.52 -8.58 -13.69
CA VAL A 66 17.58 -7.79 -14.51
C VAL A 66 17.79 -6.30 -14.26
N MET A 67 18.00 -5.90 -13.01
CA MET A 67 18.27 -4.51 -12.64
C MET A 67 19.56 -3.98 -13.26
N GLU A 68 20.66 -4.75 -13.25
CA GLU A 68 21.92 -4.36 -13.89
C GLU A 68 21.77 -4.20 -15.41
N LYS A 69 21.08 -5.14 -16.07
CA LYS A 69 20.77 -5.02 -17.50
C LYS A 69 19.92 -3.78 -17.81
N ALA A 70 18.95 -3.48 -16.96
CA ALA A 70 18.06 -2.34 -17.15
C ALA A 70 18.77 -0.99 -16.91
N LYS A 71 19.78 -0.92 -16.02
CA LYS A 71 20.64 0.28 -15.84
C LYS A 71 21.42 0.64 -17.12
N SER A 72 21.74 -0.35 -17.93
CA SER A 72 22.48 -0.16 -19.20
C SER A 72 21.59 0.38 -20.33
N ASP A 73 20.27 0.40 -20.18
CA ASP A 73 19.30 0.93 -21.13
C ASP A 73 18.90 2.36 -20.71
N PRO A 74 19.21 3.41 -21.50
CA PRO A 74 18.89 4.79 -21.12
C PRO A 74 17.40 5.07 -20.86
N THR A 75 16.51 4.35 -21.56
CA THR A 75 15.06 4.51 -21.39
C THR A 75 14.59 3.91 -20.07
N LYS A 76 15.11 2.74 -19.73
CA LYS A 76 14.79 2.04 -18.48
C LYS A 76 15.49 2.66 -17.27
N ALA A 77 16.70 3.17 -17.44
CA ALA A 77 17.49 3.80 -16.38
C ALA A 77 16.76 4.99 -15.74
N LYS A 78 15.99 5.75 -16.51
CA LYS A 78 15.19 6.88 -15.98
C LYS A 78 14.06 6.41 -15.07
N ILE A 79 13.36 5.34 -15.41
CA ILE A 79 12.30 4.74 -14.58
C ILE A 79 12.93 4.11 -13.34
N LEU A 80 14.04 3.38 -13.53
CA LEU A 80 14.78 2.74 -12.46
C LEU A 80 15.37 3.72 -11.45
N SER A 81 15.80 4.90 -11.87
CA SER A 81 16.36 5.90 -10.94
C SER A 81 15.37 6.28 -9.84
N SER A 82 14.08 6.36 -10.16
CA SER A 82 13.03 6.61 -9.17
C SER A 82 12.84 5.44 -8.22
N LEU A 83 12.90 4.20 -8.72
CA LEU A 83 12.79 2.99 -7.91
C LEU A 83 14.02 2.76 -7.03
N LEU A 84 15.21 3.03 -7.54
CA LEU A 84 16.47 2.90 -6.81
C LEU A 84 16.54 3.88 -5.63
N ALA A 85 16.01 5.10 -5.78
CA ALA A 85 15.93 6.05 -4.66
C ALA A 85 15.08 5.49 -3.50
N TYR A 86 14.00 4.76 -3.79
CA TYR A 86 13.22 4.06 -2.77
C TYR A 86 13.96 2.84 -2.18
N GLN A 87 14.73 2.13 -3.00
CA GLN A 87 15.49 0.96 -2.56
C GLN A 87 16.63 1.37 -1.63
N ASP A 88 17.36 2.44 -1.93
CA ASP A 88 18.41 2.97 -1.07
C ASP A 88 17.84 3.48 0.27
N MET A 89 16.67 4.11 0.25
CA MET A 89 15.94 4.48 1.47
C MET A 89 15.53 3.24 2.29
N ALA A 90 15.13 2.16 1.64
CA ALA A 90 14.73 0.92 2.31
C ALA A 90 15.93 0.14 2.87
N HIS A 91 17.09 0.17 2.20
CA HIS A 91 18.31 -0.48 2.70
C HIS A 91 19.01 0.31 3.81
N GLY A 92 18.87 1.63 3.84
CA GLY A 92 19.41 2.48 4.90
C GLY A 92 18.59 2.54 6.18
N GLN A 93 17.32 2.21 6.11
CA GLN A 93 16.46 2.10 7.27
C GLN A 93 16.42 0.62 7.69
N LYS A 94 17.01 0.29 8.85
CA LYS A 94 16.48 -0.80 9.65
C LYS A 94 14.98 -0.52 9.72
N THR A 95 14.17 -1.36 9.08
CA THR A 95 12.72 -1.32 9.23
C THR A 95 12.46 -1.49 10.72
N SER A 96 12.45 -0.39 11.45
CA SER A 96 11.79 -0.39 12.74
C SER A 96 10.36 -0.77 12.40
N ASP A 97 9.89 -1.89 12.91
CA ASP A 97 8.47 -2.19 13.00
C ASP A 97 7.84 -1.03 13.80
N VAL A 98 7.58 0.07 13.11
CA VAL A 98 6.81 1.15 13.69
C VAL A 98 5.39 0.61 13.78
N ASN A 99 5.12 -0.01 14.92
CA ASN A 99 3.78 -0.42 15.26
C ASN A 99 2.94 0.87 15.41
N ARG A 100 2.25 1.23 14.33
CA ARG A 100 1.34 2.38 14.34
C ARG A 100 0.09 1.96 15.08
N ASP A 101 -0.11 2.52 16.25
CA ASP A 101 -1.32 2.30 17.03
C ASP A 101 -2.39 3.34 16.65
N ASN A 102 -3.56 2.85 16.21
CA ASN A 102 -4.75 3.66 15.98
C ASN A 102 -5.95 3.20 16.83
N SER A 103 -5.69 2.44 17.88
CA SER A 103 -6.74 1.86 18.72
C SER A 103 -7.68 2.92 19.30
N TYR A 104 -7.12 4.03 19.78
CA TYR A 104 -7.89 5.16 20.28
C TYR A 104 -8.78 5.76 19.18
N THR A 105 -8.22 6.06 18.02
CA THR A 105 -8.95 6.61 16.87
C THR A 105 -10.07 5.68 16.43
N THR A 106 -9.80 4.38 16.37
CA THR A 106 -10.78 3.35 16.01
C THR A 106 -11.93 3.28 17.00
N GLN A 107 -11.64 3.35 18.31
CA GLN A 107 -12.69 3.36 19.35
C GLN A 107 -13.58 4.61 19.26
N VAL A 108 -12.99 5.78 19.02
CA VAL A 108 -13.76 7.02 18.84
C VAL A 108 -14.64 6.92 17.60
N LEU A 109 -14.09 6.50 16.47
CA LEU A 109 -14.84 6.29 15.23
C LEU A 109 -15.98 5.30 15.40
N PHE A 110 -15.75 4.19 16.10
CA PHE A 110 -16.79 3.21 16.39
C PHE A 110 -17.96 3.82 17.18
N ARG A 111 -17.67 4.64 18.21
CA ARG A 111 -18.69 5.37 18.97
C ARG A 111 -19.46 6.38 18.13
N LEU A 112 -18.82 6.92 17.07
CA LEU A 112 -19.46 7.82 16.09
C LEU A 112 -20.20 7.05 14.98
N GLY A 113 -20.33 5.73 15.09
CA GLY A 113 -21.04 4.88 14.14
C GLY A 113 -20.25 4.57 12.86
N PHE A 114 -18.92 4.69 12.90
CA PHE A 114 -18.07 4.38 11.75
C PHE A 114 -17.25 3.12 12.00
N ASN A 115 -17.25 2.26 10.99
CA ASN A 115 -16.36 1.10 10.93
C ASN A 115 -15.62 1.09 9.59
N TRP A 116 -14.34 0.71 9.62
CA TRP A 116 -13.56 0.50 8.42
C TRP A 116 -14.06 -0.72 7.65
N SER A 117 -14.16 -0.60 6.33
CA SER A 117 -14.43 -1.74 5.47
C SER A 117 -13.23 -2.67 5.41
N ALA A 118 -13.50 -3.99 5.36
CA ALA A 118 -12.45 -4.94 5.06
C ALA A 118 -11.95 -4.71 3.62
N THR A 119 -10.65 -4.51 3.48
CA THR A 119 -9.99 -4.45 2.17
C THR A 119 -9.63 -5.87 1.74
N SER A 120 -10.69 -6.67 1.50
CA SER A 120 -10.58 -8.07 1.09
C SER A 120 -10.01 -8.24 -0.31
N TRP A 121 -9.84 -9.49 -0.73
CA TRP A 121 -9.40 -9.86 -2.08
C TRP A 121 -10.21 -9.14 -3.18
N ASP A 122 -11.53 -9.16 -3.08
CA ASP A 122 -12.44 -8.49 -4.05
C ASP A 122 -12.20 -6.98 -4.14
N TYR A 123 -11.85 -6.33 -3.02
CA TYR A 123 -11.51 -4.91 -3.01
C TYR A 123 -10.23 -4.66 -3.80
N ILE A 124 -9.19 -5.46 -3.55
CA ILE A 124 -7.89 -5.33 -4.21
C ILE A 124 -8.02 -5.60 -5.70
N GLU A 125 -8.74 -6.65 -6.09
CA GLU A 125 -9.00 -6.99 -7.49
C GLU A 125 -9.71 -5.83 -8.22
N ARG A 126 -10.79 -5.30 -7.66
CA ARG A 126 -11.49 -4.14 -8.25
C ARG A 126 -10.61 -2.90 -8.35
N MET A 127 -9.79 -2.64 -7.33
CA MET A 127 -8.83 -1.53 -7.34
C MET A 127 -7.82 -1.69 -8.46
N LEU A 128 -7.26 -2.89 -8.62
CA LEU A 128 -6.28 -3.18 -9.67
C LEU A 128 -6.90 -3.11 -11.07
N HIS A 129 -8.09 -3.64 -11.27
CA HIS A 129 -8.82 -3.49 -12.54
C HIS A 129 -9.07 -2.01 -12.88
N ALA A 130 -9.42 -1.18 -11.90
CA ALA A 130 -9.60 0.25 -12.13
C ALA A 130 -8.28 0.93 -12.52
N ILE A 131 -7.16 0.58 -11.88
CA ILE A 131 -5.83 1.11 -12.19
C ILE A 131 -5.39 0.68 -13.61
N CYS A 132 -5.62 -0.58 -13.99
CA CYS A 132 -5.37 -1.06 -15.36
C CYS A 132 -6.23 -0.31 -16.38
N GLY A 133 -7.51 -0.09 -16.08
CA GLY A 133 -8.42 0.65 -16.94
C GLY A 133 -8.03 2.12 -17.15
N LEU A 134 -7.23 2.69 -16.25
CA LEU A 134 -6.65 4.03 -16.40
C LEU A 134 -5.35 4.05 -17.22
N GLY A 135 -4.89 2.90 -17.72
CA GLY A 135 -3.64 2.78 -18.48
C GLY A 135 -2.38 2.98 -17.63
N PHE A 136 -2.48 2.72 -16.32
CA PHE A 136 -1.32 2.86 -15.43
C PHE A 136 -0.26 1.78 -15.70
N PHE A 137 -0.68 0.62 -16.12
CA PHE A 137 0.20 -0.43 -16.61
C PHE A 137 0.06 -0.50 -18.13
N ASP A 138 1.16 -0.37 -18.86
CA ASP A 138 1.25 -0.65 -20.30
C ASP A 138 1.29 -2.17 -20.50
N ILE A 139 0.11 -2.81 -20.44
CA ILE A 139 -0.07 -4.27 -20.63
C ILE A 139 -0.92 -4.50 -21.85
#